data_7d734945e877c3fbda717864facae8cd
#
_entry.id   7d734945e877c3fbda717864facae8cd
#
_cell.length_a   1.000
_cell.length_b   1.000
_cell.length_c   1.000
_cell.angle_alpha   90.00
_cell.angle_beta   90.00
_cell.angle_gamma   90.00
#
_symmetry.space_group_name_H-M   'P 1'
#
loop_
_entity.id
_entity.type
_entity.pdbx_description
1 polymer ?
#
loop_
_entity_poly.entity_id
_entity_poly.type
_entity_poly.pdbx_seq_one_letter_code
_entity_poly.pdbx_strand_id
1 'polypeptide(L)'
;IEQYIKQQAKILVPVRRVDEILTSILSMIHRNPFQEGQDRINFVDEYLVKTNQPINDYNRCMHLLNPDGIVYESLNAVKLGLEQNMRDKMHFIDYNDMVSNPEQVMEDIYDFLGEEHYEHTFDGLSNTHRENDLNTYGLGDMHEVRSKLEKTSTSPESVLPKEIIALYEENKKQMEFWLSK
;
A
#
# COMPACT_ATOMS: atom_id res chain seq x y z
N ILE A 1 -1.04 8.32 -21.65
CA ILE A 1 0.07 9.24 -21.26
C ILE A 1 1.02 9.42 -22.46
N GLU A 2 1.56 8.35 -23.06
CA GLU A 2 2.53 8.43 -24.19
C GLU A 2 1.98 9.15 -25.41
N GLN A 3 0.68 9.15 -25.63
CA GLN A 3 0.02 9.90 -26.70
C GLN A 3 0.19 11.42 -26.56
N TYR A 4 0.34 11.91 -25.32
CA TYR A 4 0.45 13.34 -25.00
C TYR A 4 1.87 13.75 -24.59
N ILE A 5 2.64 12.82 -24.03
CA ILE A 5 3.99 13.04 -23.54
C ILE A 5 4.90 12.20 -24.43
N LYS A 6 5.57 12.77 -25.42
CA LYS A 6 6.43 12.09 -26.40
C LYS A 6 7.61 11.26 -25.82
N GLN A 7 7.52 10.86 -24.57
CA GLN A 7 8.48 10.00 -23.86
C GLN A 7 7.83 8.69 -23.49
N GLN A 8 8.62 7.63 -23.48
CA GLN A 8 8.18 6.34 -23.00
C GLN A 8 7.89 6.42 -21.49
N ALA A 9 6.67 6.11 -21.08
CA ALA A 9 6.31 6.10 -19.68
C ALA A 9 7.06 5.00 -18.94
N LYS A 10 7.59 5.35 -17.75
CA LYS A 10 8.20 4.41 -16.79
C LYS A 10 7.36 4.40 -15.52
N ILE A 11 7.09 3.23 -14.99
CA ILE A 11 6.16 3.04 -13.87
C ILE A 11 6.92 2.38 -12.72
N LEU A 12 7.01 3.06 -11.60
CA LEU A 12 7.51 2.48 -10.35
C LEU A 12 6.35 1.78 -9.65
N VAL A 13 6.52 0.52 -9.30
CA VAL A 13 5.48 -0.33 -8.72
C VAL A 13 5.95 -0.82 -7.35
N PRO A 14 5.67 -0.07 -6.26
CA PRO A 14 5.93 -0.57 -4.92
C PRO A 14 5.06 -1.79 -4.64
N VAL A 15 5.68 -2.88 -4.19
CA VAL A 15 5.01 -4.13 -3.85
C VAL A 15 5.32 -4.56 -2.42
N ARG A 16 4.34 -5.21 -1.81
CA ARG A 16 4.44 -5.76 -0.47
C ARG A 16 3.51 -6.96 -0.37
N ARG A 17 3.79 -7.91 0.52
CA ARG A 17 2.89 -9.02 0.81
C ARG A 17 1.50 -8.49 1.18
N VAL A 18 0.45 -9.12 0.64
CA VAL A 18 -0.93 -8.63 0.81
C VAL A 18 -1.39 -8.73 2.27
N ASP A 19 -1.02 -9.78 2.98
CA ASP A 19 -1.29 -9.93 4.42
C ASP A 19 -0.62 -8.81 5.25
N GLU A 20 0.59 -8.38 4.90
CA GLU A 20 1.26 -7.26 5.56
C GLU A 20 0.59 -5.91 5.24
N ILE A 21 0.05 -5.74 4.03
CA ILE A 21 -0.72 -4.53 3.66
C ILE A 21 -1.99 -4.46 4.50
N LEU A 22 -2.76 -5.57 4.56
CA LEU A 22 -3.97 -5.65 5.37
C LEU A 22 -3.69 -5.40 6.85
N THR A 23 -2.60 -5.99 7.38
CA THR A 23 -2.14 -5.78 8.75
C THR A 23 -1.84 -4.31 9.03
N SER A 24 -1.18 -3.63 8.10
CA SER A 24 -0.84 -2.21 8.22
C SER A 24 -2.09 -1.33 8.29
N ILE A 25 -3.05 -1.58 7.38
CA ILE A 25 -4.30 -0.82 7.32
C ILE A 25 -5.15 -1.06 8.58
N LEU A 26 -5.34 -2.32 9.00
CA LEU A 26 -6.09 -2.61 10.23
C LEU A 26 -5.41 -2.00 11.48
N SER A 27 -4.09 -2.11 11.58
CA SER A 27 -3.34 -1.52 12.69
C SER A 27 -3.52 -0.01 12.74
N MET A 28 -3.59 0.66 11.59
CA MET A 28 -3.86 2.08 11.49
C MET A 28 -5.29 2.40 11.95
N ILE A 29 -6.29 1.63 11.51
CA ILE A 29 -7.68 1.78 11.96
C ILE A 29 -7.79 1.58 13.47
N HIS A 30 -7.13 0.57 14.03
CA HIS A 30 -7.16 0.30 15.48
C HIS A 30 -6.52 1.42 16.31
N ARG A 31 -5.46 2.08 15.80
CA ARG A 31 -4.84 3.23 16.46
C ARG A 31 -5.68 4.51 16.37
N ASN A 32 -6.59 4.57 15.40
CA ASN A 32 -7.46 5.72 15.15
C ASN A 32 -8.94 5.34 15.33
N PRO A 33 -9.38 4.90 16.52
CA PRO A 33 -10.78 4.60 16.75
C PRO A 33 -11.61 5.88 16.60
N PHE A 34 -12.81 5.74 16.04
CA PHE A 34 -13.74 6.87 15.92
C PHE A 34 -14.03 7.48 17.29
N GLN A 35 -13.89 8.79 17.40
CA GLN A 35 -14.14 9.54 18.61
C GLN A 35 -15.37 10.44 18.46
N GLU A 36 -16.11 10.66 19.56
CA GLU A 36 -17.24 11.58 19.58
C GLU A 36 -16.76 13.00 19.21
N GLY A 37 -17.44 13.63 18.27
CA GLY A 37 -17.08 14.96 17.75
C GLY A 37 -16.19 14.93 16.48
N GLN A 38 -15.83 13.77 15.97
CA GLN A 38 -15.24 13.66 14.65
C GLN A 38 -16.31 13.79 13.56
N ASP A 39 -15.98 14.53 12.50
CA ASP A 39 -16.88 14.71 11.36
C ASP A 39 -16.98 13.46 10.49
N ARG A 40 -16.02 12.54 10.60
CA ARG A 40 -15.89 11.40 9.70
C ARG A 40 -15.30 10.16 10.37
N ILE A 41 -15.89 9.01 10.09
CA ILE A 41 -15.26 7.71 10.36
C ILE A 41 -14.25 7.37 9.25
N ASN A 42 -13.36 6.39 9.48
CA ASN A 42 -12.43 5.97 8.46
C ASN A 42 -13.15 5.45 7.19
N PHE A 43 -12.49 5.58 6.05
CA PHE A 43 -13.07 5.28 4.73
C PHE A 43 -13.51 3.82 4.56
N VAL A 44 -12.87 2.87 5.27
CA VAL A 44 -13.24 1.45 5.24
C VAL A 44 -14.56 1.22 5.98
N ASP A 45 -14.68 1.76 7.20
CA ASP A 45 -15.90 1.65 8.00
C ASP A 45 -17.06 2.44 7.38
N GLU A 46 -16.77 3.57 6.72
CA GLU A 46 -17.77 4.34 5.99
C GLU A 46 -18.43 3.49 4.87
N TYR A 47 -17.62 2.71 4.15
CA TYR A 47 -18.15 1.77 3.15
C TYR A 47 -19.02 0.69 3.80
N LEU A 48 -18.57 0.08 4.90
CA LEU A 48 -19.35 -0.96 5.59
C LEU A 48 -20.70 -0.43 6.09
N VAL A 49 -20.72 0.78 6.62
CA VAL A 49 -21.97 1.46 7.02
C VAL A 49 -22.89 1.68 5.81
N LYS A 50 -22.38 2.23 4.72
CA LYS A 50 -23.15 2.48 3.50
C LYS A 50 -23.73 1.21 2.87
N THR A 51 -23.03 0.09 3.03
CA THR A 51 -23.45 -1.22 2.49
C THR A 51 -24.20 -2.07 3.52
N ASN A 52 -24.52 -1.50 4.70
CA ASN A 52 -25.20 -2.17 5.81
C ASN A 52 -24.51 -3.47 6.26
N GLN A 53 -23.17 -3.45 6.27
CA GLN A 53 -22.36 -4.56 6.75
C GLN A 53 -21.87 -4.31 8.18
N PRO A 54 -21.72 -5.36 9.01
CA PRO A 54 -21.15 -5.22 10.35
C PRO A 54 -19.73 -4.68 10.30
N ILE A 55 -19.41 -3.72 11.19
CA ILE A 55 -18.06 -3.21 11.36
C ILE A 55 -17.26 -4.21 12.21
N ASN A 56 -16.38 -4.97 11.55
CA ASN A 56 -15.43 -5.86 12.17
C ASN A 56 -14.23 -6.08 11.22
N ASP A 57 -13.14 -6.61 11.74
CA ASP A 57 -11.90 -6.74 10.98
C ASP A 57 -11.99 -7.69 9.79
N TYR A 58 -12.83 -8.72 9.88
CA TYR A 58 -13.09 -9.61 8.75
C TYR A 58 -13.72 -8.84 7.58
N ASN A 59 -14.78 -8.09 7.83
CA ASN A 59 -15.48 -7.32 6.80
C ASN A 59 -14.61 -6.18 6.25
N ARG A 60 -13.78 -5.55 7.10
CA ARG A 60 -12.79 -4.56 6.67
C ARG A 60 -11.81 -5.16 5.65
N CYS A 61 -11.23 -6.32 5.96
CA CYS A 61 -10.32 -7.01 5.04
C CYS A 61 -11.04 -7.46 3.77
N MET A 62 -12.25 -8.01 3.88
CA MET A 62 -13.03 -8.43 2.71
C MET A 62 -13.37 -7.25 1.80
N HIS A 63 -13.70 -6.08 2.37
CA HIS A 63 -13.88 -4.86 1.55
C HIS A 63 -12.59 -4.46 0.83
N LEU A 64 -11.45 -4.40 1.54
CA LEU A 64 -10.16 -4.04 0.93
C LEU A 64 -9.76 -4.96 -0.23
N LEU A 65 -10.16 -6.24 -0.16
CA LEU A 65 -9.89 -7.27 -1.18
C LEU A 65 -10.99 -7.39 -2.26
N ASN A 66 -12.12 -6.70 -2.12
CA ASN A 66 -13.19 -6.70 -3.10
C ASN A 66 -12.91 -5.69 -4.24
N PRO A 67 -13.62 -5.79 -5.39
CA PRO A 67 -13.43 -4.90 -6.54
C PRO A 67 -13.50 -3.40 -6.23
N ASP A 68 -14.26 -3.00 -5.22
CA ASP A 68 -14.38 -1.60 -4.77
C ASP A 68 -13.32 -1.23 -3.70
N GLY A 69 -12.40 -2.13 -3.39
CA GLY A 69 -11.39 -1.94 -2.35
C GLY A 69 -10.04 -1.53 -2.90
N ILE A 70 -9.36 -0.64 -2.19
CA ILE A 70 -8.08 -0.04 -2.64
C ILE A 70 -6.97 -1.06 -2.86
N VAL A 71 -6.96 -2.19 -2.12
CA VAL A 71 -5.96 -3.24 -2.30
C VAL A 71 -6.22 -3.99 -3.60
N TYR A 72 -7.48 -4.39 -3.83
CA TYR A 72 -7.86 -5.06 -5.07
C TYR A 72 -7.63 -4.17 -6.29
N GLU A 73 -8.05 -2.91 -6.26
CA GLU A 73 -7.88 -1.97 -7.38
C GLU A 73 -6.42 -1.82 -7.76
N SER A 74 -5.53 -1.68 -6.75
CA SER A 74 -4.09 -1.55 -6.96
C SER A 74 -3.50 -2.82 -7.59
N LEU A 75 -3.83 -4.00 -7.07
CA LEU A 75 -3.39 -5.29 -7.62
C LEU A 75 -3.89 -5.50 -9.06
N ASN A 76 -5.18 -5.18 -9.29
CA ASN A 76 -5.78 -5.32 -10.60
C ASN A 76 -5.16 -4.38 -11.64
N ALA A 77 -4.83 -3.14 -11.26
CA ALA A 77 -4.14 -2.20 -12.14
C ALA A 77 -2.77 -2.72 -12.60
N VAL A 78 -1.98 -3.27 -11.67
CA VAL A 78 -0.69 -3.89 -12.00
C VAL A 78 -0.87 -5.12 -12.90
N LYS A 79 -1.84 -5.99 -12.57
CA LYS A 79 -2.15 -7.19 -13.37
C LYS A 79 -2.54 -6.83 -14.80
N LEU A 80 -3.44 -5.87 -14.98
CA LEU A 80 -3.84 -5.38 -16.30
C LEU A 80 -2.66 -4.82 -17.09
N GLY A 81 -1.74 -4.09 -16.44
CA GLY A 81 -0.51 -3.61 -17.08
C GLY A 81 0.36 -4.75 -17.58
N LEU A 82 0.51 -5.82 -16.80
CA LEU A 82 1.27 -7.02 -17.23
C LEU A 82 0.57 -7.76 -18.37
N GLU A 83 -0.76 -7.91 -18.33
CA GLU A 83 -1.55 -8.53 -19.40
C GLU A 83 -1.46 -7.73 -20.72
N GLN A 84 -1.24 -6.41 -20.63
CA GLN A 84 -1.02 -5.53 -21.78
C GLN A 84 0.47 -5.48 -22.23
N ASN A 85 1.30 -6.39 -21.76
CA ASN A 85 2.74 -6.47 -22.06
C ASN A 85 3.52 -5.18 -21.67
N MET A 86 3.15 -4.54 -20.58
CA MET A 86 3.84 -3.34 -20.09
C MET A 86 4.99 -3.65 -19.11
N ARG A 87 5.43 -4.92 -19.00
CA ARG A 87 6.46 -5.35 -18.04
C ARG A 87 7.75 -4.53 -18.15
N ASP A 88 8.19 -4.23 -19.38
CA ASP A 88 9.41 -3.47 -19.64
C ASP A 88 9.32 -2.00 -19.16
N LYS A 89 8.11 -1.52 -18.94
CA LYS A 89 7.83 -0.16 -18.43
C LYS A 89 7.65 -0.12 -16.92
N MET A 90 7.68 -1.27 -16.24
CA MET A 90 7.42 -1.42 -14.82
C MET A 90 8.67 -1.85 -14.08
N HIS A 91 9.05 -1.09 -13.06
CA HIS A 91 10.07 -1.46 -12.09
C HIS A 91 9.40 -1.79 -10.75
N PHE A 92 9.54 -3.04 -10.31
CA PHE A 92 8.94 -3.52 -9.06
C PHE A 92 9.90 -3.25 -7.90
N ILE A 93 9.39 -2.58 -6.87
CA ILE A 93 10.14 -2.19 -5.69
C ILE A 93 9.58 -2.95 -4.50
N ASP A 94 10.30 -3.96 -4.00
CA ASP A 94 9.89 -4.67 -2.80
C ASP A 94 10.06 -3.78 -1.56
N TYR A 95 9.02 -3.71 -0.73
CA TYR A 95 9.02 -2.92 0.49
C TYR A 95 10.13 -3.35 1.47
N ASN A 96 10.36 -4.67 1.60
CA ASN A 96 11.38 -5.17 2.52
C ASN A 96 12.79 -4.82 2.03
N ASP A 97 13.03 -4.88 0.71
CA ASP A 97 14.30 -4.47 0.12
C ASP A 97 14.51 -2.96 0.30
N MET A 98 13.48 -2.14 0.04
CA MET A 98 13.55 -0.68 0.24
C MET A 98 13.91 -0.32 1.68
N VAL A 99 13.40 -1.07 2.66
CA VAL A 99 13.68 -0.79 4.08
C VAL A 99 15.03 -1.36 4.54
N SER A 100 15.48 -2.49 3.98
CA SER A 100 16.73 -3.15 4.42
C SER A 100 17.96 -2.67 3.68
N ASN A 101 17.85 -2.22 2.44
CA ASN A 101 18.94 -1.76 1.59
C ASN A 101 18.50 -0.59 0.69
N PRO A 102 18.09 0.54 1.27
CA PRO A 102 17.49 1.65 0.54
C PRO A 102 18.43 2.29 -0.49
N GLU A 103 19.74 2.35 -0.22
CA GLU A 103 20.72 2.90 -1.17
C GLU A 103 20.67 2.13 -2.50
N GLN A 104 20.79 0.79 -2.44
CA GLN A 104 20.77 -0.03 -3.65
C GLN A 104 19.44 0.06 -4.40
N VAL A 105 18.33 0.07 -3.67
CA VAL A 105 17.00 0.19 -4.31
C VAL A 105 16.84 1.53 -5.01
N MET A 106 17.38 2.62 -4.44
CA MET A 106 17.37 3.91 -5.09
C MET A 106 18.28 3.96 -6.33
N GLU A 107 19.46 3.33 -6.28
CA GLU A 107 20.33 3.18 -7.47
C GLU A 107 19.60 2.43 -8.60
N ASP A 108 18.97 1.30 -8.29
CA ASP A 108 18.20 0.51 -9.26
C ASP A 108 17.04 1.31 -9.87
N ILE A 109 16.40 2.17 -9.07
CA ILE A 109 15.34 3.08 -9.55
C ILE A 109 15.91 4.11 -10.53
N TYR A 110 17.04 4.77 -10.20
CA TYR A 110 17.69 5.73 -11.10
C TYR A 110 18.15 5.09 -12.39
N ASP A 111 18.75 3.90 -12.34
CA ASP A 111 19.15 3.13 -13.50
C ASP A 111 17.93 2.79 -14.38
N PHE A 112 16.84 2.34 -13.79
CA PHE A 112 15.60 2.09 -14.53
C PHE A 112 15.04 3.36 -15.15
N LEU A 113 15.06 4.48 -14.45
CA LEU A 113 14.58 5.76 -14.97
C LEU A 113 15.52 6.33 -16.04
N GLY A 114 16.81 5.96 -16.03
CA GLY A 114 17.86 6.54 -16.88
C GLY A 114 18.22 7.95 -16.47
N GLU A 115 18.13 8.24 -15.18
CA GLU A 115 18.45 9.52 -14.56
C GLU A 115 19.81 9.44 -13.83
N GLU A 116 20.42 10.60 -13.58
CA GLU A 116 21.64 10.67 -12.79
C GLU A 116 21.36 10.29 -11.33
N HIS A 117 22.26 9.49 -10.75
CA HIS A 117 22.14 9.08 -9.34
C HIS A 117 22.23 10.28 -8.42
N TYR A 118 21.31 10.33 -7.46
CA TYR A 118 21.28 11.34 -6.41
C TYR A 118 21.49 10.66 -5.05
N GLU A 119 22.37 11.20 -4.24
CA GLU A 119 22.63 10.71 -2.89
C GLU A 119 21.47 11.08 -1.96
N HIS A 120 20.79 10.07 -1.42
CA HIS A 120 19.68 10.23 -0.50
C HIS A 120 20.09 10.05 0.95
N THR A 121 19.38 10.70 1.85
CA THR A 121 19.45 10.43 3.29
C THR A 121 18.16 9.71 3.70
N PHE A 122 18.29 8.70 4.57
CA PHE A 122 17.17 7.90 5.07
C PHE A 122 16.91 8.13 6.57
N ASP A 123 17.61 9.09 7.16
CA ASP A 123 17.43 9.60 8.51
C ASP A 123 17.11 11.09 8.48
N GLY A 124 16.43 11.58 9.52
CA GLY A 124 16.05 12.99 9.62
C GLY A 124 14.96 13.39 8.63
N LEU A 125 14.18 12.43 8.14
CA LEU A 125 13.08 12.67 7.22
C LEU A 125 12.00 13.52 7.91
N SER A 126 11.42 14.46 7.17
CA SER A 126 10.32 15.27 7.66
C SER A 126 9.33 15.59 6.54
N ASN A 127 8.06 15.68 6.88
CA ASN A 127 7.06 16.15 5.95
C ASN A 127 6.95 17.68 6.03
N THR A 128 7.17 18.34 4.91
CA THR A 128 7.04 19.80 4.80
C THR A 128 5.59 20.25 4.61
N HIS A 129 4.71 19.35 4.17
CA HIS A 129 3.29 19.59 3.97
C HIS A 129 2.47 18.59 4.78
N ARG A 130 1.79 19.10 5.82
CA ARG A 130 0.88 18.25 6.61
C ARG A 130 -0.50 18.28 5.98
N GLU A 131 -0.96 17.11 5.56
CA GLU A 131 -2.36 16.92 5.21
C GLU A 131 -3.19 16.72 6.48
N ASN A 132 -4.46 17.10 6.42
CA ASN A 132 -5.39 16.83 7.50
C ASN A 132 -6.05 15.46 7.28
N ASP A 133 -5.28 14.41 7.51
CA ASP A 133 -5.70 13.02 7.30
C ASP A 133 -6.97 12.65 8.06
N LEU A 134 -7.11 13.18 9.28
CA LEU A 134 -8.29 12.93 10.10
C LEU A 134 -9.57 13.42 9.43
N ASN A 135 -9.55 14.61 8.86
CA ASN A 135 -10.72 15.17 8.19
C ASN A 135 -10.94 14.54 6.81
N THR A 136 -9.88 14.15 6.13
CA THR A 136 -9.96 13.61 4.76
C THR A 136 -10.32 12.13 4.75
N TYR A 137 -9.67 11.35 5.61
CA TYR A 137 -9.75 9.87 5.60
C TYR A 137 -10.35 9.27 6.88
N GLY A 138 -10.58 10.08 7.91
CA GLY A 138 -10.98 9.61 9.23
C GLY A 138 -9.86 8.87 9.98
N LEU A 139 -8.60 9.09 9.59
CA LEU A 139 -7.39 8.46 10.12
C LEU A 139 -6.32 9.53 10.33
N GLY A 140 -5.80 9.67 11.54
CA GLY A 140 -4.93 10.79 11.89
C GLY A 140 -3.47 10.66 11.46
N ASP A 141 -3.02 9.46 11.09
CA ASP A 141 -1.62 9.13 10.83
C ASP A 141 -1.39 8.44 9.46
N MET A 142 -2.29 8.63 8.51
CA MET A 142 -2.23 7.93 7.22
C MET A 142 -1.01 8.35 6.39
N HIS A 143 -0.69 9.63 6.38
CA HIS A 143 0.47 10.20 5.65
C HIS A 143 1.57 10.72 6.58
N GLU A 144 1.65 10.19 7.81
CA GLU A 144 2.72 10.56 8.72
C GLU A 144 4.08 10.06 8.22
N VAL A 145 4.99 10.99 7.96
CA VAL A 145 6.37 10.68 7.59
C VAL A 145 7.18 10.47 8.87
N ARG A 146 7.74 9.27 9.03
CA ARG A 146 8.66 8.98 10.13
C ARG A 146 10.03 9.60 9.87
N SER A 147 10.72 9.97 10.95
CA SER A 147 12.04 10.59 10.85
C SER A 147 13.12 9.66 10.31
N LYS A 148 12.86 8.35 10.30
CA LYS A 148 13.78 7.31 9.84
C LYS A 148 13.04 6.26 9.03
N LEU A 149 13.69 5.77 7.95
CA LEU A 149 13.24 4.60 7.22
C LEU A 149 13.58 3.34 8.04
N GLU A 150 12.55 2.73 8.63
CA GLU A 150 12.71 1.53 9.45
C GLU A 150 11.56 0.55 9.26
N LYS A 151 11.87 -0.74 9.40
CA LYS A 151 10.85 -1.79 9.33
C LYS A 151 9.98 -1.76 10.58
N THR A 152 8.71 -1.43 10.38
CA THR A 152 7.70 -1.61 11.41
C THR A 152 6.92 -2.87 11.09
N SER A 153 7.25 -3.96 11.77
CA SER A 153 6.56 -5.22 11.55
C SER A 153 5.66 -5.56 12.73
N THR A 154 4.37 -5.43 12.51
CA THR A 154 3.38 -6.16 13.31
C THR A 154 3.14 -7.48 12.59
N SER A 155 3.17 -8.60 13.31
CA SER A 155 2.88 -9.91 12.73
C SER A 155 1.42 -9.96 12.24
N PRO A 156 1.15 -10.43 11.01
CA PRO A 156 -0.22 -10.62 10.52
C PRO A 156 -1.09 -11.43 11.48
N GLU A 157 -0.54 -12.47 12.09
CA GLU A 157 -1.25 -13.35 13.03
C GLU A 157 -1.71 -12.65 14.30
N SER A 158 -1.11 -11.50 14.64
CA SER A 158 -1.51 -10.72 15.82
C SER A 158 -2.63 -9.70 15.55
N VAL A 159 -2.94 -9.45 14.28
CA VAL A 159 -3.89 -8.41 13.87
C VAL A 159 -5.02 -8.97 13.01
N LEU A 160 -4.69 -9.84 12.04
CA LEU A 160 -5.66 -10.34 11.08
C LEU A 160 -6.53 -11.46 11.68
N PRO A 161 -7.83 -11.50 11.35
CA PRO A 161 -8.67 -12.66 11.60
C PRO A 161 -8.08 -13.92 10.97
N LYS A 162 -8.23 -15.06 11.65
CA LYS A 162 -7.70 -16.37 11.19
C LYS A 162 -8.23 -16.75 9.80
N GLU A 163 -9.47 -16.39 9.51
CA GLU A 163 -10.13 -16.63 8.23
C GLU A 163 -9.45 -15.85 7.11
N ILE A 164 -8.98 -14.64 7.39
CA ILE A 164 -8.24 -13.80 6.42
C ILE A 164 -6.85 -14.37 6.18
N ILE A 165 -6.17 -14.84 7.22
CA ILE A 165 -4.86 -15.52 7.09
C ILE A 165 -5.02 -16.76 6.22
N ALA A 166 -6.02 -17.61 6.49
CA ALA A 166 -6.30 -18.79 5.69
C ALA A 166 -6.61 -18.44 4.23
N LEU A 167 -7.45 -17.43 3.99
CA LEU A 167 -7.78 -16.93 2.66
C LEU A 167 -6.53 -16.46 1.90
N TYR A 168 -5.65 -15.73 2.57
CA TYR A 168 -4.38 -15.27 1.98
C TYR A 168 -3.48 -16.46 1.61
N GLU A 169 -3.26 -17.41 2.51
CA GLU A 169 -2.39 -18.57 2.26
C GLU A 169 -2.91 -19.43 1.09
N GLU A 170 -4.22 -19.62 0.98
CA GLU A 170 -4.83 -20.32 -0.15
C GLU A 170 -4.65 -19.59 -1.49
N ASN A 171 -4.66 -18.26 -1.47
CA ASN A 171 -4.65 -17.44 -2.69
C ASN A 171 -3.32 -16.69 -2.90
N LYS A 172 -2.31 -16.92 -2.09
CA LYS A 172 -1.03 -16.22 -2.09
C LYS A 172 -0.41 -16.06 -3.47
N LYS A 173 -0.33 -17.14 -4.26
CA LYS A 173 0.23 -17.11 -5.62
C LYS A 173 -0.54 -16.20 -6.57
N GLN A 174 -1.84 -16.07 -6.37
CA GLN A 174 -2.70 -15.20 -7.18
C GLN A 174 -2.61 -13.75 -6.73
N MET A 175 -2.48 -13.53 -5.42
CA MET A 175 -2.36 -12.20 -4.83
C MET A 175 -0.97 -11.58 -5.04
N GLU A 176 0.08 -12.42 -5.07
CA GLU A 176 1.47 -12.01 -5.24
C GLU A 176 2.03 -12.43 -6.62
N PHE A 177 1.22 -12.27 -7.65
CA PHE A 177 1.53 -12.69 -9.03
C PHE A 177 2.80 -12.02 -9.60
N TRP A 178 3.22 -10.88 -9.08
CA TRP A 178 4.46 -10.20 -9.46
C TRP A 178 5.73 -10.97 -9.07
N LEU A 179 5.63 -11.92 -8.12
CA LEU A 179 6.73 -12.82 -7.76
C LEU A 179 6.91 -13.96 -8.79
N SER A 180 5.91 -14.18 -9.64
CA SER A 180 5.98 -15.18 -10.70
C SER A 180 6.81 -14.59 -11.84
N LYS A 181 8.03 -15.09 -12.01
CA LYS A 181 8.95 -14.73 -13.11
C LYS A 181 8.50 -15.35 -14.43
#